data_fd818b01f42894e29864dda19626ea53
#
_entry.id   fd818b01f42894e29864dda19626ea53
#
_cell.length_a   1.000
_cell.length_b   1.000
_cell.length_c   1.000
_cell.angle_alpha   90.00
_cell.angle_beta   90.00
_cell.angle_gamma   90.00
#
_symmetry.space_group_name_H-M   'P 1'
#
loop_
_entity.id
_entity.type
_entity.pdbx_description
1 polymer ?
#
loop_
_entity_poly.entity_id
_entity_poly.type
_entity_poly.pdbx_seq_one_letter_code
_entity_poly.pdbx_strand_id
1 'polypeptide(L)'
;MVKGFEPQLFIAGPAFNAGRYGVAAGTITKVVKDALNIPALTGMYVENPGADMFKKDVYVVETSDSAAGMRKALPKIAKLAVKLANGEEIGTPKDEGYIARGIRVNYFHEDRGSKRAVDMLVKKIKGEPFETEYPMPNFDRVDPSKAVKDLSKCKIALVTSGGIVPKGNPDRIESSSASKYGTYSIAGVMDLTEETYETAHGGYDPVYANLDADRVLPVDVLRDLEKEGVIGKLHETFYTTVGNGTSVANSKKYASEIGAALVADGVDAVILTSTWGTCTRCGATMVKEIEKTGLPVVHMCTVVPISLTVGANRIVPTIAIPHPLGNPALDPTEEKALRRGLVEKALNALTTEVDGQTVFEK
;
A
#
# COMPACT_ATOMS: atom_id res chain seq x y z
N MET A 1 40.31 -13.50 9.42
CA MET A 1 40.81 -12.19 8.93
C MET A 1 40.48 -11.06 9.92
N VAL A 2 39.18 -10.68 10.16
CA VAL A 2 38.81 -9.57 11.04
C VAL A 2 39.42 -9.69 12.47
N LYS A 3 39.35 -10.87 13.09
CA LYS A 3 39.91 -11.13 14.44
C LYS A 3 41.40 -10.79 14.57
N GLY A 4 42.17 -10.94 13.49
CA GLY A 4 43.62 -10.65 13.54
C GLY A 4 43.97 -9.18 13.61
N PHE A 5 43.00 -8.27 13.44
CA PHE A 5 43.17 -6.82 13.62
C PHE A 5 42.77 -6.31 15.00
N GLU A 6 42.25 -7.17 15.86
CA GLU A 6 41.75 -6.83 17.23
C GLU A 6 40.84 -5.59 17.25
N PRO A 7 39.81 -5.52 16.37
CA PRO A 7 39.01 -4.31 16.23
C PRO A 7 38.16 -4.07 17.49
N GLN A 8 37.96 -2.82 17.83
CA GLN A 8 37.08 -2.38 18.91
C GLN A 8 35.67 -2.09 18.41
N LEU A 9 35.50 -1.90 17.11
CA LEU A 9 34.23 -1.65 16.43
C LEU A 9 34.33 -2.14 15.00
N PHE A 10 33.22 -2.58 14.44
CA PHE A 10 33.13 -3.01 13.04
C PHE A 10 32.09 -2.20 12.26
N ILE A 11 32.46 -1.74 11.07
CA ILE A 11 31.57 -1.03 10.15
C ILE A 11 31.60 -1.72 8.80
N ALA A 12 30.45 -2.09 8.25
CA ALA A 12 30.31 -2.55 6.86
C ALA A 12 29.47 -1.57 6.05
N GLY A 13 29.83 -1.32 4.82
CA GLY A 13 29.10 -0.41 3.94
C GLY A 13 29.57 1.04 4.04
N PRO A 14 28.72 2.04 3.76
CA PRO A 14 27.26 1.96 3.54
C PRO A 14 26.87 1.30 2.19
N ALA A 15 25.74 0.59 2.21
CA ALA A 15 25.23 -0.13 1.05
C ALA A 15 24.14 0.64 0.26
N PHE A 16 23.65 1.76 0.81
CA PHE A 16 22.57 2.54 0.20
C PHE A 16 21.39 1.63 -0.21
N ASN A 17 20.91 1.71 -1.46
CA ASN A 17 19.85 0.84 -1.96
C ASN A 17 20.37 -0.35 -2.81
N ALA A 18 21.65 -0.69 -2.71
CA ALA A 18 22.20 -1.87 -3.40
C ALA A 18 21.81 -3.15 -2.64
N GLY A 19 20.74 -3.83 -3.08
CA GLY A 19 20.08 -4.90 -2.34
C GLY A 19 21.01 -6.06 -1.93
N ARG A 20 21.75 -6.65 -2.87
CA ARG A 20 22.72 -7.74 -2.56
C ARG A 20 23.82 -7.27 -1.62
N TYR A 21 24.32 -6.08 -1.83
CA TYR A 21 25.38 -5.52 -1.01
C TYR A 21 24.85 -5.19 0.41
N GLY A 22 23.62 -4.71 0.52
CA GLY A 22 22.95 -4.50 1.80
C GLY A 22 22.79 -5.78 2.61
N VAL A 23 22.32 -6.85 1.96
CA VAL A 23 22.24 -8.18 2.60
C VAL A 23 23.61 -8.67 3.04
N ALA A 24 24.63 -8.57 2.19
CA ALA A 24 26.01 -8.98 2.52
C ALA A 24 26.58 -8.13 3.67
N ALA A 25 26.41 -6.79 3.65
CA ALA A 25 26.87 -5.89 4.69
C ALA A 25 26.17 -6.16 6.05
N GLY A 26 24.86 -6.37 6.04
CA GLY A 26 24.11 -6.76 7.23
C GLY A 26 24.54 -8.11 7.80
N THR A 27 24.71 -9.10 6.94
CA THR A 27 25.17 -10.44 7.35
C THR A 27 26.54 -10.38 8.02
N ILE A 28 27.53 -9.74 7.37
CA ILE A 28 28.89 -9.69 7.93
C ILE A 28 28.92 -8.85 9.22
N THR A 29 28.15 -7.76 9.29
CA THR A 29 28.05 -6.93 10.50
C THR A 29 27.52 -7.74 11.67
N LYS A 30 26.45 -8.52 11.45
CA LYS A 30 25.88 -9.39 12.48
C LYS A 30 26.86 -10.49 12.89
N VAL A 31 27.45 -11.19 11.93
CA VAL A 31 28.41 -12.27 12.21
C VAL A 31 29.62 -11.77 12.99
N VAL A 32 30.20 -10.63 12.62
CA VAL A 32 31.35 -10.06 13.33
C VAL A 32 30.97 -9.62 14.73
N LYS A 33 29.83 -8.94 14.88
CA LYS A 33 29.29 -8.54 16.19
C LYS A 33 29.15 -9.74 17.13
N ASP A 34 28.50 -10.80 16.66
CA ASP A 34 28.19 -11.97 17.47
C ASP A 34 29.47 -12.80 17.76
N ALA A 35 30.38 -12.94 16.78
CA ALA A 35 31.59 -13.75 16.93
C ALA A 35 32.69 -13.10 17.75
N LEU A 36 32.79 -11.77 17.73
CA LEU A 36 33.84 -11.03 18.44
C LEU A 36 33.33 -10.28 19.68
N ASN A 37 32.03 -10.26 19.88
CA ASN A 37 31.33 -9.52 20.95
C ASN A 37 31.74 -8.04 20.99
N ILE A 38 31.84 -7.41 19.82
CA ILE A 38 32.15 -5.99 19.65
C ILE A 38 30.97 -5.22 19.05
N PRO A 39 30.87 -3.91 19.31
CA PRO A 39 29.88 -3.10 18.62
C PRO A 39 30.07 -3.15 17.10
N ALA A 40 28.95 -3.17 16.37
CA ALA A 40 28.99 -3.18 14.92
C ALA A 40 27.77 -2.46 14.32
N LEU A 41 27.98 -1.77 13.22
CA LEU A 41 26.94 -1.02 12.51
C LEU A 41 27.16 -1.04 11.00
N THR A 42 26.11 -0.68 10.28
CA THR A 42 26.14 -0.51 8.82
C THR A 42 25.26 0.69 8.42
N GLY A 43 25.27 1.05 7.15
CA GLY A 43 24.42 2.10 6.59
C GLY A 43 23.65 1.60 5.39
N MET A 44 22.33 1.83 5.36
CA MET A 44 21.46 1.42 4.26
C MET A 44 20.32 2.42 4.05
N TYR A 45 19.78 2.42 2.85
CA TYR A 45 18.49 3.06 2.57
C TYR A 45 17.36 2.25 3.24
N VAL A 46 16.31 2.95 3.67
CA VAL A 46 15.21 2.33 4.43
C VAL A 46 14.50 1.18 3.69
N GLU A 47 14.45 1.24 2.36
CA GLU A 47 13.85 0.19 1.52
C GLU A 47 14.85 -0.91 1.09
N ASN A 48 16.10 -0.84 1.51
CA ASN A 48 17.05 -1.90 1.23
C ASN A 48 16.63 -3.19 1.97
N PRO A 49 16.50 -4.34 1.30
CA PRO A 49 16.10 -5.59 1.95
C PRO A 49 17.00 -5.98 3.13
N GLY A 50 18.29 -5.65 3.08
CA GLY A 50 19.22 -5.84 4.20
C GLY A 50 18.86 -5.01 5.44
N ALA A 51 18.25 -3.82 5.27
CA ALA A 51 17.79 -3.02 6.39
C ALA A 51 16.69 -3.75 7.17
N ASP A 52 15.69 -4.27 6.49
CA ASP A 52 14.60 -5.01 7.13
C ASP A 52 15.08 -6.31 7.79
N MET A 53 15.99 -7.02 7.16
CA MET A 53 16.53 -8.29 7.67
C MET A 53 17.36 -8.11 8.94
N PHE A 54 18.13 -7.03 9.04
CA PHE A 54 19.17 -6.90 10.08
C PHE A 54 18.96 -5.77 11.10
N LYS A 55 18.00 -4.86 10.90
CA LYS A 55 17.76 -3.72 11.80
C LYS A 55 17.50 -4.11 13.26
N LYS A 56 17.04 -5.32 13.55
CA LYS A 56 16.87 -5.82 14.92
C LYS A 56 18.18 -6.26 15.57
N ASP A 57 19.09 -6.77 14.76
CA ASP A 57 20.34 -7.37 15.24
C ASP A 57 21.48 -6.34 15.38
N VAL A 58 21.56 -5.41 14.42
CA VAL A 58 22.63 -4.40 14.36
C VAL A 58 22.06 -2.99 14.14
N TYR A 59 22.85 -1.96 14.42
CA TYR A 59 22.48 -0.60 14.05
C TYR A 59 22.67 -0.39 12.54
N VAL A 60 21.60 0.03 11.88
CA VAL A 60 21.58 0.38 10.46
C VAL A 60 21.33 1.87 10.34
N VAL A 61 22.37 2.65 10.05
CA VAL A 61 22.23 4.11 9.86
C VAL A 61 21.46 4.38 8.57
N GLU A 62 20.46 5.24 8.64
CA GLU A 62 19.66 5.60 7.48
C GLU A 62 20.47 6.44 6.50
N THR A 63 20.48 6.01 5.24
CA THR A 63 21.14 6.69 4.14
C THR A 63 20.14 7.09 3.06
N SER A 64 20.55 7.91 2.08
CA SER A 64 19.80 8.08 0.84
C SER A 64 19.80 6.78 0.03
N ASP A 65 19.01 6.75 -1.02
CA ASP A 65 18.88 5.62 -1.96
C ASP A 65 20.14 5.35 -2.78
N SER A 66 21.01 6.35 -2.96
CA SER A 66 22.17 6.27 -3.83
C SER A 66 23.47 6.74 -3.18
N ALA A 67 24.60 6.26 -3.71
CA ALA A 67 25.94 6.62 -3.26
C ALA A 67 26.28 8.12 -3.42
N ALA A 68 25.52 8.87 -4.19
CA ALA A 68 25.61 10.32 -4.25
C ALA A 68 25.40 10.98 -2.86
N GLY A 69 24.68 10.31 -1.97
CA GLY A 69 24.47 10.71 -0.58
C GLY A 69 25.62 10.41 0.39
N MET A 70 26.75 9.86 -0.06
CA MET A 70 27.89 9.45 0.78
C MET A 70 28.34 10.55 1.74
N ARG A 71 28.47 11.79 1.27
CA ARG A 71 28.89 12.94 2.10
C ARG A 71 27.95 13.24 3.27
N LYS A 72 26.66 12.85 3.16
CA LYS A 72 25.68 12.99 4.26
C LYS A 72 25.63 11.76 5.15
N ALA A 73 25.88 10.57 4.60
CA ALA A 73 25.84 9.30 5.34
C ALA A 73 27.03 9.12 6.27
N LEU A 74 28.24 9.38 5.80
CA LEU A 74 29.47 9.15 6.59
C LEU A 74 29.52 9.90 7.92
N PRO A 75 29.16 11.19 8.04
CA PRO A 75 29.14 11.86 9.33
C PRO A 75 28.16 11.24 10.33
N LYS A 76 26.99 10.78 9.87
CA LYS A 76 26.02 10.08 10.74
C LYS A 76 26.56 8.74 11.22
N ILE A 77 27.15 7.96 10.31
CA ILE A 77 27.78 6.67 10.63
C ILE A 77 28.92 6.87 11.64
N ALA A 78 29.80 7.86 11.40
CA ALA A 78 30.91 8.17 12.28
C ALA A 78 30.46 8.61 13.69
N LYS A 79 29.43 9.47 13.77
CA LYS A 79 28.87 9.93 15.05
C LYS A 79 28.39 8.75 15.90
N LEU A 80 27.58 7.86 15.29
CA LEU A 80 27.06 6.68 15.99
C LEU A 80 28.17 5.67 16.33
N ALA A 81 29.14 5.50 15.43
CA ALA A 81 30.28 4.62 15.63
C ALA A 81 31.12 5.04 16.86
N VAL A 82 31.41 6.34 17.02
CA VAL A 82 32.13 6.87 18.18
C VAL A 82 31.40 6.59 19.49
N LYS A 83 30.10 6.85 19.53
CA LYS A 83 29.27 6.54 20.70
C LYS A 83 29.30 5.04 21.05
N LEU A 84 29.14 4.19 20.06
CA LEU A 84 29.19 2.74 20.25
C LEU A 84 30.57 2.26 20.73
N ALA A 85 31.66 2.81 20.20
CA ALA A 85 33.02 2.46 20.60
C ALA A 85 33.32 2.90 22.04
N ASN A 86 32.77 4.02 22.46
CA ASN A 86 32.92 4.56 23.82
C ASN A 86 31.97 3.92 24.83
N GLY A 87 31.03 3.06 24.41
CA GLY A 87 30.01 2.49 25.31
C GLY A 87 29.00 3.52 25.80
N GLU A 88 28.83 4.63 25.08
CA GLU A 88 27.85 5.67 25.41
C GLU A 88 26.39 5.16 25.16
N GLU A 89 25.47 5.72 25.93
CA GLU A 89 24.05 5.44 25.71
C GLU A 89 23.61 5.92 24.33
N ILE A 90 22.94 5.04 23.60
CA ILE A 90 22.41 5.34 22.26
C ILE A 90 20.97 5.84 22.40
N GLY A 91 20.72 7.05 21.95
CA GLY A 91 19.42 7.70 21.94
C GLY A 91 18.44 7.09 20.95
N THR A 92 17.34 7.81 20.70
CA THR A 92 16.28 7.34 19.81
C THR A 92 16.74 7.34 18.34
N PRO A 93 16.07 6.59 17.44
CA PRO A 93 16.35 6.62 16.01
C PRO A 93 16.32 8.04 15.42
N LYS A 94 15.43 8.89 15.92
CA LYS A 94 15.29 10.29 15.49
C LYS A 94 16.53 11.12 15.85
N ASP A 95 17.13 10.87 16.99
CA ASP A 95 18.27 11.65 17.50
C ASP A 95 19.61 11.19 16.90
N GLU A 96 19.72 9.89 16.66
CA GLU A 96 20.97 9.24 16.22
C GLU A 96 21.02 8.91 14.73
N GLY A 97 19.87 8.92 14.03
CA GLY A 97 19.79 8.71 12.59
C GLY A 97 19.93 7.26 12.13
N TYR A 98 19.67 6.29 13.00
CA TYR A 98 19.56 4.90 12.58
C TYR A 98 18.11 4.50 12.28
N ILE A 99 17.91 3.46 11.47
CA ILE A 99 16.60 2.90 11.14
C ILE A 99 16.01 2.26 12.40
N ALA A 100 14.76 2.58 12.70
CA ALA A 100 14.08 2.05 13.88
C ALA A 100 14.15 0.52 13.91
N ARG A 101 14.67 -0.04 14.98
CA ARG A 101 15.00 -1.47 15.13
C ARG A 101 13.77 -2.35 15.29
N GLY A 102 12.57 -1.76 15.51
CA GLY A 102 11.34 -2.51 15.74
C GLY A 102 11.30 -3.28 17.07
N ILE A 103 12.22 -2.98 17.99
CA ILE A 103 12.22 -3.52 19.35
C ILE A 103 11.15 -2.78 20.13
N ARG A 104 10.15 -3.52 20.60
CA ARG A 104 9.11 -2.96 21.44
C ARG A 104 9.50 -3.11 22.90
N VAL A 105 9.53 -1.99 23.62
CA VAL A 105 9.71 -1.93 25.06
C VAL A 105 8.51 -1.27 25.70
N ASN A 106 8.15 -1.68 26.90
CA ASN A 106 7.14 -0.97 27.67
C ASN A 106 7.74 0.35 28.15
N TYR A 107 7.04 1.44 27.85
CA TYR A 107 7.39 2.76 28.30
C TYR A 107 6.29 3.31 29.20
N PHE A 108 6.66 3.67 30.42
CA PHE A 108 5.73 4.26 31.41
C PHE A 108 5.91 5.78 31.43
N HIS A 109 4.90 6.47 30.91
CA HIS A 109 4.81 7.92 30.91
C HIS A 109 4.05 8.39 32.15
N GLU A 110 4.39 9.59 32.68
CA GLU A 110 3.70 10.18 33.84
C GLU A 110 2.20 10.31 33.60
N ASP A 111 1.82 10.83 32.43
CA ASP A 111 0.43 10.90 31.99
C ASP A 111 0.02 9.64 31.23
N ARG A 112 -1.14 9.11 31.55
CA ARG A 112 -1.75 7.99 30.80
C ARG A 112 -2.05 8.42 29.35
N GLY A 113 -1.94 7.49 28.39
CA GLY A 113 -2.25 7.73 26.98
C GLY A 113 -3.65 8.30 26.76
N SER A 114 -4.65 7.86 27.56
CA SER A 114 -6.02 8.40 27.51
C SER A 114 -6.07 9.89 27.89
N LYS A 115 -5.33 10.31 28.92
CA LYS A 115 -5.26 11.73 29.30
C LYS A 115 -4.63 12.57 28.18
N ARG A 116 -3.50 12.14 27.64
CA ARG A 116 -2.81 12.84 26.54
C ARG A 116 -3.72 12.97 25.30
N ALA A 117 -4.47 11.90 24.95
CA ALA A 117 -5.43 11.93 23.85
C ALA A 117 -6.56 12.91 24.08
N VAL A 118 -7.12 12.96 25.30
CA VAL A 118 -8.18 13.93 25.67
C VAL A 118 -7.64 15.35 25.65
N ASP A 119 -6.44 15.60 26.20
CA ASP A 119 -5.81 16.93 26.19
C ASP A 119 -5.61 17.44 24.74
N MET A 120 -5.15 16.59 23.84
CA MET A 120 -5.01 16.91 22.44
C MET A 120 -6.37 17.20 21.78
N LEU A 121 -7.41 16.40 22.07
CA LEU A 121 -8.76 16.62 21.57
C LEU A 121 -9.34 17.95 22.05
N VAL A 122 -9.15 18.29 23.33
CA VAL A 122 -9.61 19.56 23.91
C VAL A 122 -8.95 20.75 23.21
N LYS A 123 -7.64 20.70 22.98
CA LYS A 123 -6.93 21.73 22.21
C LYS A 123 -7.51 21.88 20.79
N LYS A 124 -7.75 20.74 20.11
CA LYS A 124 -8.36 20.74 18.77
C LYS A 124 -9.74 21.40 18.76
N ILE A 125 -10.60 21.07 19.73
CA ILE A 125 -11.96 21.66 19.85
C ILE A 125 -11.91 23.16 20.10
N LYS A 126 -10.94 23.62 20.90
CA LYS A 126 -10.73 25.04 21.20
C LYS A 126 -10.05 25.82 20.09
N GLY A 127 -9.58 25.19 19.03
CA GLY A 127 -8.78 25.80 17.96
C GLY A 127 -7.37 26.18 18.40
N GLU A 128 -6.87 25.61 19.50
CA GLU A 128 -5.51 25.83 19.99
C GLU A 128 -4.51 24.97 19.20
N PRO A 129 -3.24 25.42 19.02
CA PRO A 129 -2.21 24.60 18.41
C PRO A 129 -1.99 23.31 19.19
N PHE A 130 -1.88 22.19 18.47
CA PHE A 130 -1.57 20.89 19.05
C PHE A 130 -0.71 20.09 18.08
N GLU A 131 0.10 19.18 18.63
CA GLU A 131 0.89 18.21 17.87
C GLU A 131 0.38 16.80 18.17
N THR A 132 0.40 15.94 17.16
CA THR A 132 0.14 14.51 17.36
C THR A 132 1.43 13.83 17.82
N GLU A 133 1.35 12.90 18.76
CA GLU A 133 2.51 12.13 19.24
C GLU A 133 3.18 11.33 18.12
N TYR A 134 2.42 10.96 17.12
CA TYR A 134 2.91 10.33 15.91
C TYR A 134 2.63 11.25 14.72
N PRO A 135 3.63 11.57 13.88
CA PRO A 135 3.40 12.45 12.74
C PRO A 135 2.38 11.84 11.80
N MET A 136 1.36 12.64 11.49
CA MET A 136 0.35 12.25 10.50
C MET A 136 0.97 12.25 9.11
N PRO A 137 0.74 11.21 8.30
CA PRO A 137 1.19 11.23 6.92
C PRO A 137 0.48 12.36 6.16
N ASN A 138 1.25 13.11 5.38
CA ASN A 138 0.70 14.13 4.50
C ASN A 138 0.55 13.52 3.10
N PHE A 139 -0.71 13.37 2.68
CA PHE A 139 -1.03 12.88 1.35
C PHE A 139 -1.24 14.04 0.37
N ASP A 140 -0.58 13.97 -0.79
CA ASP A 140 -0.82 14.88 -1.90
C ASP A 140 -2.29 14.83 -2.36
N ARG A 141 -2.75 15.90 -2.99
CA ARG A 141 -4.07 15.96 -3.64
C ARG A 141 -3.90 15.96 -5.14
N VAL A 142 -4.88 15.42 -5.83
CA VAL A 142 -4.95 15.39 -7.30
C VAL A 142 -6.30 15.97 -7.69
N ASP A 143 -6.32 16.83 -8.67
CA ASP A 143 -7.56 17.37 -9.19
C ASP A 143 -8.39 16.28 -9.83
N PRO A 144 -9.73 16.28 -9.66
CA PRO A 144 -10.59 15.31 -10.27
C PRO A 144 -10.49 15.32 -11.80
N SER A 145 -10.37 14.16 -12.42
CA SER A 145 -10.51 14.02 -13.86
C SER A 145 -11.96 14.27 -14.29
N LYS A 146 -12.15 14.73 -15.53
CA LYS A 146 -13.48 14.97 -16.10
C LYS A 146 -14.32 13.70 -16.13
N ALA A 147 -15.61 13.85 -15.87
CA ALA A 147 -16.54 12.75 -15.96
C ALA A 147 -16.68 12.22 -17.41
N VAL A 148 -16.96 10.93 -17.55
CA VAL A 148 -17.31 10.36 -18.85
C VAL A 148 -18.73 10.78 -19.26
N LYS A 149 -18.93 11.08 -20.53
CA LYS A 149 -20.21 11.60 -21.01
C LYS A 149 -21.23 10.52 -21.42
N ASP A 150 -20.74 9.40 -21.90
CA ASP A 150 -21.56 8.34 -22.48
C ASP A 150 -20.94 6.98 -22.20
N LEU A 151 -21.44 6.31 -21.17
CA LEU A 151 -20.94 4.99 -20.74
C LEU A 151 -21.08 3.94 -21.84
N SER A 152 -22.10 4.03 -22.67
CA SER A 152 -22.35 3.03 -23.74
C SER A 152 -21.25 2.99 -24.81
N LYS A 153 -20.35 3.98 -24.80
CA LYS A 153 -19.17 4.03 -25.68
C LYS A 153 -17.85 3.86 -24.94
N CYS A 154 -17.90 3.78 -23.61
CA CYS A 154 -16.71 3.76 -22.78
C CYS A 154 -16.14 2.35 -22.62
N LYS A 155 -14.84 2.24 -22.69
CA LYS A 155 -14.07 1.08 -22.24
C LYS A 155 -13.72 1.27 -20.76
N ILE A 156 -14.29 0.43 -19.90
CA ILE A 156 -14.08 0.46 -18.44
C ILE A 156 -13.04 -0.58 -18.05
N ALA A 157 -12.05 -0.20 -17.24
CA ALA A 157 -11.07 -1.13 -16.73
C ALA A 157 -11.26 -1.41 -15.22
N LEU A 158 -10.88 -2.60 -14.81
CA LEU A 158 -10.85 -3.04 -13.42
C LEU A 158 -9.43 -3.07 -12.88
N VAL A 159 -9.26 -2.47 -11.70
CA VAL A 159 -8.04 -2.54 -10.89
C VAL A 159 -8.44 -2.93 -9.46
N THR A 160 -7.64 -3.72 -8.78
CA THR A 160 -7.92 -4.05 -7.38
C THR A 160 -6.65 -4.06 -6.52
N SER A 161 -6.77 -3.56 -5.31
CA SER A 161 -5.79 -3.78 -4.23
C SER A 161 -6.18 -4.95 -3.32
N GLY A 162 -7.31 -5.61 -3.60
CA GLY A 162 -7.85 -6.75 -2.86
C GLY A 162 -7.18 -8.09 -3.15
N GLY A 163 -6.20 -8.14 -4.04
CA GLY A 163 -5.34 -9.30 -4.26
C GLY A 163 -5.98 -10.45 -5.01
N ILE A 164 -7.00 -10.21 -5.84
CA ILE A 164 -7.58 -11.27 -6.69
C ILE A 164 -6.57 -11.68 -7.76
N VAL A 165 -6.32 -12.97 -7.86
CA VAL A 165 -5.36 -13.59 -8.76
C VAL A 165 -5.95 -14.87 -9.39
N PRO A 166 -5.44 -15.35 -10.53
CA PRO A 166 -5.77 -16.69 -11.02
C PRO A 166 -5.40 -17.75 -9.98
N LYS A 167 -6.15 -18.85 -9.97
CA LYS A 167 -5.97 -19.96 -9.03
C LYS A 167 -4.52 -20.43 -8.96
N GLY A 168 -4.01 -20.61 -7.73
CA GLY A 168 -2.62 -20.98 -7.47
C GLY A 168 -1.63 -19.82 -7.49
N ASN A 169 -2.09 -18.57 -7.64
CA ASN A 169 -1.25 -17.37 -7.62
C ASN A 169 0.04 -17.53 -8.45
N PRO A 170 -0.06 -17.68 -9.77
CA PRO A 170 1.07 -18.08 -10.63
C PRO A 170 2.25 -17.12 -10.57
N ASP A 171 2.00 -15.83 -10.36
CA ASP A 171 3.05 -14.82 -10.24
C ASP A 171 3.58 -14.66 -8.82
N ARG A 172 3.04 -15.44 -7.87
CA ARG A 172 3.46 -15.41 -6.45
C ARG A 172 3.44 -13.98 -5.89
N ILE A 173 2.32 -13.29 -6.06
CA ILE A 173 2.11 -11.98 -5.42
C ILE A 173 2.06 -12.21 -3.91
N GLU A 174 2.84 -11.44 -3.18
CA GLU A 174 2.98 -11.60 -1.73
C GLU A 174 1.66 -11.25 -1.03
N SER A 175 1.31 -12.02 -0.01
CA SER A 175 0.08 -11.83 0.78
C SER A 175 0.09 -10.57 1.66
N SER A 176 1.25 -9.95 1.80
CA SER A 176 1.48 -8.69 2.51
C SER A 176 2.70 -7.99 1.97
N SER A 177 2.69 -6.65 1.96
CA SER A 177 3.81 -5.81 1.51
C SER A 177 4.28 -6.17 0.09
N ALA A 178 3.33 -6.35 -0.82
CA ALA A 178 3.59 -6.81 -2.17
C ALA A 178 4.66 -5.97 -2.88
N SER A 179 5.63 -6.66 -3.46
CA SER A 179 6.74 -6.06 -4.21
C SER A 179 6.44 -5.92 -5.71
N LYS A 180 5.26 -6.33 -6.14
CA LYS A 180 4.79 -6.35 -7.52
C LYS A 180 3.26 -6.24 -7.61
N TYR A 181 2.78 -6.04 -8.82
CA TYR A 181 1.38 -6.20 -9.20
C TYR A 181 1.26 -7.29 -10.29
N GLY A 182 0.07 -7.82 -10.47
CA GLY A 182 -0.29 -8.79 -11.51
C GLY A 182 -1.13 -8.16 -12.60
N THR A 183 -1.02 -8.70 -13.81
CA THR A 183 -1.76 -8.32 -14.99
C THR A 183 -2.36 -9.58 -15.60
N TYR A 184 -3.69 -9.70 -15.58
CA TYR A 184 -4.34 -10.95 -15.98
C TYR A 184 -5.47 -10.70 -16.98
N SER A 185 -5.53 -11.56 -18.00
CA SER A 185 -6.58 -11.50 -19.00
C SER A 185 -7.90 -12.05 -18.44
N ILE A 186 -8.98 -11.32 -18.69
CA ILE A 186 -10.37 -11.74 -18.51
C ILE A 186 -11.11 -11.78 -19.85
N ALA A 187 -10.39 -11.90 -20.97
CA ALA A 187 -11.02 -12.05 -22.29
C ALA A 187 -11.90 -13.31 -22.32
N GLY A 188 -13.19 -13.13 -22.60
CA GLY A 188 -14.16 -14.22 -22.61
C GLY A 188 -14.54 -14.79 -21.23
N VAL A 189 -14.00 -14.25 -20.14
CA VAL A 189 -14.39 -14.61 -18.77
C VAL A 189 -15.67 -13.87 -18.40
N MET A 190 -16.69 -14.62 -17.96
CA MET A 190 -18.00 -14.09 -17.58
C MET A 190 -18.21 -14.05 -16.06
N ASP A 191 -17.39 -14.78 -15.30
CA ASP A 191 -17.56 -14.99 -13.86
C ASP A 191 -16.21 -15.42 -13.26
N LEU A 192 -15.87 -14.93 -12.07
CA LEU A 192 -14.64 -15.29 -11.36
C LEU A 192 -14.91 -16.39 -10.33
N THR A 193 -14.99 -17.63 -10.80
CA THR A 193 -15.38 -18.79 -10.00
C THR A 193 -14.28 -19.28 -9.04
N GLU A 194 -14.65 -20.08 -8.04
CA GLU A 194 -13.76 -20.71 -7.08
C GLU A 194 -12.66 -21.55 -7.73
N GLU A 195 -12.93 -22.15 -8.88
CA GLU A 195 -11.99 -23.01 -9.60
C GLU A 195 -10.95 -22.21 -10.36
N THR A 196 -11.24 -20.95 -10.70
CA THR A 196 -10.42 -20.15 -11.63
C THR A 196 -9.69 -19.01 -10.97
N TYR A 197 -10.22 -18.47 -9.86
CA TYR A 197 -9.63 -17.33 -9.16
C TYR A 197 -9.59 -17.55 -7.65
N GLU A 198 -8.74 -16.77 -6.99
CA GLU A 198 -8.60 -16.74 -5.53
C GLU A 198 -8.05 -15.39 -5.08
N THR A 199 -8.03 -15.15 -3.77
CA THR A 199 -7.32 -14.00 -3.22
C THR A 199 -5.97 -14.40 -2.64
N ALA A 200 -4.92 -13.67 -3.01
CA ALA A 200 -3.59 -13.74 -2.38
C ALA A 200 -3.48 -12.88 -1.11
N HIS A 201 -4.51 -12.10 -0.77
CA HIS A 201 -4.46 -11.05 0.25
C HIS A 201 -4.56 -11.62 1.67
N GLY A 202 -3.47 -11.52 2.46
CA GLY A 202 -3.40 -12.05 3.83
C GLY A 202 -4.02 -11.19 4.94
N GLY A 203 -4.70 -10.09 4.60
CA GLY A 203 -5.22 -9.15 5.59
C GLY A 203 -6.71 -9.28 5.92
N TYR A 204 -7.45 -10.12 5.22
CA TYR A 204 -8.86 -10.40 5.50
C TYR A 204 -9.16 -11.89 5.34
N ASP A 205 -10.31 -12.34 5.81
CA ASP A 205 -10.73 -13.74 5.66
C ASP A 205 -10.92 -14.08 4.16
N PRO A 206 -10.13 -15.01 3.61
CA PRO A 206 -10.14 -15.29 2.18
C PRO A 206 -11.34 -16.14 1.74
N VAL A 207 -12.06 -16.76 2.66
CA VAL A 207 -13.10 -17.75 2.36
C VAL A 207 -14.13 -17.19 1.39
N TYR A 208 -14.67 -16.03 1.66
CA TYR A 208 -15.74 -15.44 0.83
C TYR A 208 -15.27 -15.00 -0.56
N ALA A 209 -14.07 -14.44 -0.66
CA ALA A 209 -13.47 -14.05 -1.93
C ALA A 209 -12.97 -15.25 -2.76
N ASN A 210 -12.63 -16.36 -2.10
CA ASN A 210 -12.24 -17.60 -2.80
C ASN A 210 -13.46 -18.37 -3.33
N LEU A 211 -14.60 -18.30 -2.65
CA LEU A 211 -15.86 -18.90 -3.12
C LEU A 211 -16.44 -18.14 -4.31
N ASP A 212 -16.29 -16.82 -4.34
CA ASP A 212 -16.78 -15.94 -5.39
C ASP A 212 -15.91 -14.69 -5.41
N ALA A 213 -14.96 -14.62 -6.35
CA ALA A 213 -14.01 -13.51 -6.42
C ALA A 213 -14.66 -12.23 -6.98
N ASP A 214 -15.84 -12.30 -7.61
CA ASP A 214 -16.64 -11.15 -8.01
C ASP A 214 -17.12 -10.32 -6.81
N ARG A 215 -17.12 -10.88 -5.61
CA ARG A 215 -17.31 -10.15 -4.34
C ARG A 215 -16.25 -9.08 -4.08
N VAL A 216 -15.12 -9.15 -4.79
CA VAL A 216 -14.02 -8.17 -4.70
C VAL A 216 -13.78 -7.49 -6.05
N LEU A 217 -13.89 -8.19 -7.16
CA LEU A 217 -13.61 -7.70 -8.51
C LEU A 217 -14.79 -8.06 -9.44
N PRO A 218 -15.76 -7.17 -9.66
CA PRO A 218 -17.10 -7.50 -10.17
C PRO A 218 -17.13 -7.70 -11.70
N VAL A 219 -16.45 -8.71 -12.19
CA VAL A 219 -16.41 -9.05 -13.63
C VAL A 219 -17.77 -9.49 -14.13
N ASP A 220 -18.47 -10.32 -13.37
CA ASP A 220 -19.79 -10.87 -13.72
C ASP A 220 -20.82 -9.78 -14.06
N VAL A 221 -20.96 -8.80 -13.18
CA VAL A 221 -21.90 -7.68 -13.37
C VAL A 221 -21.47 -6.77 -14.51
N LEU A 222 -20.18 -6.48 -14.64
CA LEU A 222 -19.69 -5.63 -15.73
C LEU A 222 -19.82 -6.31 -17.10
N ARG A 223 -19.71 -7.64 -17.17
CA ARG A 223 -20.01 -8.40 -18.38
C ARG A 223 -21.51 -8.36 -18.74
N ASP A 224 -22.39 -8.43 -17.76
CA ASP A 224 -23.82 -8.26 -18.01
C ASP A 224 -24.12 -6.84 -18.54
N LEU A 225 -23.56 -5.80 -17.91
CA LEU A 225 -23.72 -4.41 -18.32
C LEU A 225 -23.11 -4.12 -19.71
N GLU A 226 -22.01 -4.77 -20.08
CA GLU A 226 -21.44 -4.73 -21.43
C GLU A 226 -22.40 -5.35 -22.45
N LYS A 227 -22.94 -6.54 -22.15
CA LYS A 227 -23.89 -7.25 -23.01
C LYS A 227 -25.21 -6.50 -23.19
N GLU A 228 -25.65 -5.80 -22.14
CA GLU A 228 -26.84 -4.95 -22.18
C GLU A 228 -26.61 -3.61 -22.92
N GLY A 229 -25.35 -3.26 -23.22
CA GLY A 229 -24.97 -1.98 -23.84
C GLY A 229 -25.00 -0.78 -22.90
N VAL A 230 -25.02 -1.01 -21.59
CA VAL A 230 -24.91 0.06 -20.57
C VAL A 230 -23.50 0.64 -20.56
N ILE A 231 -22.48 -0.20 -20.73
CA ILE A 231 -21.10 0.20 -20.99
C ILE A 231 -20.68 -0.27 -22.38
N GLY A 232 -19.73 0.44 -23.00
CA GLY A 232 -19.25 0.10 -24.34
C GLY A 232 -18.45 -1.19 -24.35
N LYS A 233 -17.50 -1.33 -23.45
CA LYS A 233 -16.66 -2.52 -23.32
C LYS A 233 -16.04 -2.62 -21.91
N LEU A 234 -15.99 -3.83 -21.35
CA LEU A 234 -15.11 -4.15 -20.25
C LEU A 234 -13.71 -4.45 -20.82
N HIS A 235 -12.68 -3.77 -20.31
CA HIS A 235 -11.29 -4.02 -20.72
C HIS A 235 -10.93 -5.49 -20.45
N GLU A 236 -10.24 -6.10 -21.40
CA GLU A 236 -9.95 -7.55 -21.37
C GLU A 236 -8.85 -7.95 -20.39
N THR A 237 -8.29 -6.96 -19.69
CA THR A 237 -7.23 -7.17 -18.71
C THR A 237 -7.59 -6.45 -17.42
N PHE A 238 -7.42 -7.10 -16.28
CA PHE A 238 -7.45 -6.45 -14.98
C PHE A 238 -6.08 -6.41 -14.33
N TYR A 239 -5.90 -5.45 -13.44
CA TYR A 239 -4.67 -5.25 -12.69
C TYR A 239 -4.93 -5.47 -11.20
N THR A 240 -4.02 -6.16 -10.54
CA THR A 240 -4.18 -6.52 -9.13
C THR A 240 -2.89 -6.38 -8.34
N THR A 241 -3.00 -5.96 -7.10
CA THR A 241 -1.93 -6.10 -6.11
C THR A 241 -2.53 -6.40 -4.74
N VAL A 242 -1.71 -6.86 -3.80
CA VAL A 242 -2.11 -7.01 -2.41
C VAL A 242 -1.83 -5.72 -1.66
N GLY A 243 -2.88 -4.96 -1.34
CA GLY A 243 -2.75 -3.68 -0.63
C GLY A 243 -2.38 -3.79 0.86
N ASN A 244 -2.41 -5.01 1.42
CA ASN A 244 -2.02 -5.28 2.80
C ASN A 244 -0.55 -4.93 3.04
N GLY A 245 -0.30 -3.87 3.82
CA GLY A 245 1.07 -3.45 4.16
C GLY A 245 1.89 -2.87 3.01
N THR A 246 1.37 -2.83 1.78
CA THR A 246 2.10 -2.29 0.63
C THR A 246 2.38 -0.80 0.82
N SER A 247 3.63 -0.41 0.59
CA SER A 247 4.11 0.96 0.80
C SER A 247 3.43 1.96 -0.15
N VAL A 248 3.37 3.23 0.27
CA VAL A 248 2.88 4.31 -0.59
C VAL A 248 3.73 4.45 -1.84
N ALA A 249 5.05 4.27 -1.73
CA ALA A 249 5.97 4.34 -2.86
C ALA A 249 5.68 3.26 -3.90
N ASN A 250 5.51 1.99 -3.47
CA ASN A 250 5.14 0.90 -4.35
C ASN A 250 3.77 1.12 -4.98
N SER A 251 2.77 1.55 -4.20
CA SER A 251 1.43 1.84 -4.70
C SER A 251 1.45 2.92 -5.80
N LYS A 252 2.25 3.98 -5.63
CA LYS A 252 2.46 5.03 -6.65
C LYS A 252 3.13 4.46 -7.91
N LYS A 253 4.20 3.69 -7.73
CA LYS A 253 4.93 3.07 -8.85
C LYS A 253 3.99 2.20 -9.70
N TYR A 254 3.28 1.26 -9.06
CA TYR A 254 2.37 0.35 -9.78
C TYR A 254 1.27 1.12 -10.50
N ALA A 255 0.65 2.07 -9.84
CA ALA A 255 -0.44 2.84 -10.41
C ALA A 255 0.01 3.73 -11.58
N SER A 256 1.22 4.27 -11.54
CA SER A 256 1.80 5.02 -12.67
C SER A 256 2.01 4.14 -13.90
N GLU A 257 2.54 2.92 -13.71
CA GLU A 257 2.74 1.94 -14.78
C GLU A 257 1.39 1.45 -15.33
N ILE A 258 0.43 1.12 -14.44
CA ILE A 258 -0.93 0.70 -14.81
C ILE A 258 -1.66 1.82 -15.56
N GLY A 259 -1.61 3.05 -15.05
CA GLY A 259 -2.26 4.20 -15.69
C GLY A 259 -1.76 4.44 -17.11
N ALA A 260 -0.45 4.35 -17.32
CA ALA A 260 0.15 4.46 -18.64
C ALA A 260 -0.32 3.35 -19.60
N ALA A 261 -0.40 2.11 -19.11
CA ALA A 261 -0.91 0.98 -19.89
C ALA A 261 -2.39 1.17 -20.25
N LEU A 262 -3.23 1.58 -19.30
CA LEU A 262 -4.66 1.82 -19.52
C LEU A 262 -4.91 2.91 -20.57
N VAL A 263 -4.14 4.01 -20.53
CA VAL A 263 -4.21 5.06 -21.55
C VAL A 263 -3.80 4.52 -22.92
N ALA A 264 -2.71 3.76 -23.00
CA ALA A 264 -2.23 3.16 -24.26
C ALA A 264 -3.27 2.19 -24.87
N ASP A 265 -4.01 1.48 -24.02
CA ASP A 265 -5.08 0.56 -24.43
C ASP A 265 -6.41 1.27 -24.74
N GLY A 266 -6.46 2.60 -24.64
CA GLY A 266 -7.64 3.40 -24.92
C GLY A 266 -8.80 3.14 -23.94
N VAL A 267 -8.49 2.98 -22.66
CA VAL A 267 -9.47 2.93 -21.56
C VAL A 267 -9.99 4.34 -21.30
N ASP A 268 -11.30 4.45 -21.01
CA ASP A 268 -11.96 5.73 -20.76
C ASP A 268 -12.20 6.02 -19.29
N ALA A 269 -12.36 4.97 -18.47
CA ALA A 269 -12.55 5.11 -17.02
C ALA A 269 -12.15 3.85 -16.26
N VAL A 270 -11.93 3.99 -14.95
CA VAL A 270 -11.42 2.90 -14.10
C VAL A 270 -12.29 2.72 -12.86
N ILE A 271 -12.62 1.47 -12.55
CA ILE A 271 -13.17 1.06 -11.26
C ILE A 271 -12.04 0.40 -10.48
N LEU A 272 -11.68 0.96 -9.33
CA LEU A 272 -10.69 0.39 -8.43
C LEU A 272 -11.35 -0.08 -7.14
N THR A 273 -11.13 -1.35 -6.77
CA THR A 273 -11.72 -1.95 -5.57
C THR A 273 -10.70 -2.17 -4.46
N SER A 274 -11.13 -1.98 -3.22
CA SER A 274 -10.32 -2.22 -2.02
C SER A 274 -11.15 -2.87 -0.92
N THR A 275 -10.50 -3.68 -0.10
CA THR A 275 -11.15 -4.43 1.00
C THR A 275 -11.00 -3.72 2.35
N TRP A 276 -9.89 -3.86 3.07
CA TRP A 276 -9.74 -3.34 4.42
C TRP A 276 -8.73 -2.16 4.53
N GLY A 277 -8.36 -1.73 5.75
CA GLY A 277 -7.64 -0.50 6.07
C GLY A 277 -6.41 -0.16 5.22
N THR A 278 -5.31 -0.94 5.31
CA THR A 278 -4.09 -0.64 4.54
C THR A 278 -4.27 -0.92 3.04
N CYS A 279 -5.18 -1.82 2.69
CA CYS A 279 -5.63 -2.05 1.32
C CYS A 279 -6.32 -0.80 0.76
N THR A 280 -7.25 -0.18 1.50
CA THR A 280 -7.88 1.09 1.12
C THR A 280 -6.85 2.23 0.97
N ARG A 281 -5.83 2.29 1.83
CA ARG A 281 -4.73 3.25 1.67
C ARG A 281 -3.97 3.04 0.37
N CYS A 282 -3.63 1.79 0.06
CA CYS A 282 -2.98 1.40 -1.19
C CYS A 282 -3.87 1.77 -2.40
N GLY A 283 -5.13 1.32 -2.40
CA GLY A 283 -6.08 1.60 -3.48
C GLY A 283 -6.32 3.09 -3.70
N ALA A 284 -6.55 3.87 -2.66
CA ALA A 284 -6.72 5.32 -2.78
C ALA A 284 -5.46 6.03 -3.31
N THR A 285 -4.25 5.53 -2.96
CA THR A 285 -3.00 6.02 -3.55
C THR A 285 -2.95 5.68 -5.05
N MET A 286 -3.33 4.46 -5.43
CA MET A 286 -3.38 4.03 -6.83
C MET A 286 -4.41 4.83 -7.63
N VAL A 287 -5.60 5.08 -7.08
CA VAL A 287 -6.64 5.93 -7.69
C VAL A 287 -6.07 7.28 -8.10
N LYS A 288 -5.40 7.97 -7.17
CA LYS A 288 -4.81 9.28 -7.46
C LYS A 288 -3.75 9.24 -8.56
N GLU A 289 -2.88 8.25 -8.52
CA GLU A 289 -1.81 8.13 -9.53
C GLU A 289 -2.38 7.82 -10.92
N ILE A 290 -3.40 6.96 -11.02
CA ILE A 290 -4.09 6.70 -12.28
C ILE A 290 -4.83 7.98 -12.74
N GLU A 291 -5.50 8.70 -11.83
CA GLU A 291 -6.24 9.91 -12.16
C GLU A 291 -5.33 11.04 -12.70
N LYS A 292 -4.04 11.07 -12.34
CA LYS A 292 -3.03 11.98 -12.95
C LYS A 292 -2.85 11.77 -14.45
N THR A 293 -3.22 10.62 -14.99
CA THR A 293 -3.19 10.37 -16.44
C THR A 293 -4.36 10.99 -17.19
N GLY A 294 -5.34 11.57 -16.49
CA GLY A 294 -6.57 12.13 -17.04
C GLY A 294 -7.75 11.17 -17.05
N LEU A 295 -7.55 9.91 -16.66
CA LEU A 295 -8.63 8.92 -16.54
C LEU A 295 -9.46 9.18 -15.28
N PRO A 296 -10.79 9.29 -15.34
CA PRO A 296 -11.62 9.28 -14.14
C PRO A 296 -11.58 7.89 -13.48
N VAL A 297 -11.37 7.91 -12.16
CA VAL A 297 -11.28 6.68 -11.35
C VAL A 297 -12.28 6.75 -10.21
N VAL A 298 -13.06 5.69 -10.03
CA VAL A 298 -13.91 5.51 -8.85
C VAL A 298 -13.28 4.50 -7.91
N HIS A 299 -13.19 4.84 -6.63
CA HIS A 299 -12.71 3.97 -5.58
C HIS A 299 -13.87 3.33 -4.83
N MET A 300 -14.09 2.05 -5.05
CA MET A 300 -15.05 1.24 -4.29
C MET A 300 -14.33 0.64 -3.06
N CYS A 301 -14.67 1.07 -1.86
CA CYS A 301 -13.95 0.64 -0.67
C CYS A 301 -14.82 0.58 0.58
N THR A 302 -14.46 -0.33 1.50
CA THR A 302 -15.16 -0.50 2.77
C THR A 302 -14.79 0.57 3.80
N VAL A 303 -13.53 1.07 3.79
CA VAL A 303 -13.04 1.99 4.81
C VAL A 303 -12.95 3.42 4.26
N VAL A 304 -14.10 4.01 4.00
CA VAL A 304 -14.25 5.36 3.41
C VAL A 304 -13.37 6.44 4.07
N PRO A 305 -13.26 6.54 5.41
CA PRO A 305 -12.43 7.56 6.04
C PRO A 305 -10.96 7.51 5.63
N ILE A 306 -10.42 6.32 5.34
CA ILE A 306 -9.04 6.17 4.84
C ILE A 306 -8.94 6.69 3.41
N SER A 307 -9.91 6.36 2.55
CA SER A 307 -9.93 6.85 1.17
C SER A 307 -9.97 8.37 1.11
N LEU A 308 -10.81 8.99 1.94
CA LEU A 308 -10.89 10.44 2.12
C LEU A 308 -9.56 11.04 2.61
N THR A 309 -8.95 10.43 3.63
CA THR A 309 -7.66 10.89 4.17
C THR A 309 -6.56 10.88 3.11
N VAL A 310 -6.49 9.81 2.32
CA VAL A 310 -5.49 9.65 1.25
C VAL A 310 -5.76 10.55 0.06
N GLY A 311 -7.04 10.82 -0.27
CA GLY A 311 -7.39 11.83 -1.26
C GLY A 311 -7.99 11.30 -2.57
N ALA A 312 -8.68 10.14 -2.58
CA ALA A 312 -9.45 9.73 -3.74
C ALA A 312 -10.63 10.68 -3.98
N ASN A 313 -10.92 11.01 -5.24
CA ASN A 313 -11.94 12.00 -5.60
C ASN A 313 -13.35 11.42 -5.69
N ARG A 314 -13.53 10.24 -6.28
CA ARG A 314 -14.83 9.56 -6.37
C ARG A 314 -14.81 8.30 -5.52
N ILE A 315 -15.65 8.22 -4.50
CA ILE A 315 -15.65 7.15 -3.51
C ILE A 315 -17.04 6.54 -3.43
N VAL A 316 -17.14 5.23 -3.59
CA VAL A 316 -18.36 4.44 -3.37
C VAL A 316 -18.15 3.53 -2.17
N PRO A 317 -18.93 3.70 -1.09
CA PRO A 317 -18.93 2.79 0.05
C PRO A 317 -19.36 1.39 -0.35
N THR A 318 -18.71 0.37 0.23
CA THR A 318 -19.02 -1.04 -0.01
C THR A 318 -19.47 -1.76 1.27
N ILE A 319 -19.89 -3.02 1.17
CA ILE A 319 -20.65 -3.73 2.21
C ILE A 319 -19.78 -4.11 3.41
N ALA A 320 -18.77 -4.96 3.20
CA ALA A 320 -17.95 -5.49 4.30
C ALA A 320 -16.55 -5.87 3.80
N ILE A 321 -15.60 -5.88 4.72
CA ILE A 321 -14.18 -6.14 4.43
C ILE A 321 -13.96 -7.47 3.67
N PRO A 322 -14.52 -8.63 4.09
CA PRO A 322 -14.24 -9.89 3.42
C PRO A 322 -14.97 -10.08 2.08
N HIS A 323 -16.03 -9.29 1.85
CA HIS A 323 -16.88 -9.36 0.66
C HIS A 323 -17.41 -7.97 0.31
N PRO A 324 -16.55 -7.04 -0.15
CA PRO A 324 -16.95 -5.65 -0.35
C PRO A 324 -18.11 -5.47 -1.33
N LEU A 325 -18.24 -6.32 -2.33
CA LEU A 325 -19.27 -6.24 -3.37
C LEU A 325 -20.27 -7.39 -3.31
N GLY A 326 -20.45 -8.00 -2.14
CA GLY A 326 -21.38 -9.10 -1.96
C GLY A 326 -21.89 -9.21 -0.54
N ASN A 327 -22.84 -10.12 -0.36
CA ASN A 327 -23.34 -10.54 0.96
C ASN A 327 -23.62 -12.05 0.95
N PRO A 328 -22.72 -12.88 1.49
CA PRO A 328 -22.86 -14.34 1.49
C PRO A 328 -24.10 -14.89 2.22
N ALA A 329 -24.84 -14.03 2.93
CA ALA A 329 -26.12 -14.43 3.56
C ALA A 329 -27.32 -14.36 2.61
N LEU A 330 -27.16 -13.78 1.44
CA LEU A 330 -28.19 -13.71 0.39
C LEU A 330 -28.12 -14.93 -0.53
N ASP A 331 -29.22 -15.21 -1.24
CA ASP A 331 -29.13 -16.13 -2.35
C ASP A 331 -28.31 -15.55 -3.51
N PRO A 332 -27.77 -16.40 -4.42
CA PRO A 332 -26.89 -15.93 -5.50
C PRO A 332 -27.49 -14.85 -6.41
N THR A 333 -28.81 -14.89 -6.63
CA THR A 333 -29.51 -13.90 -7.47
C THR A 333 -29.60 -12.54 -6.77
N GLU A 334 -30.00 -12.57 -5.50
CA GLU A 334 -30.08 -11.38 -4.65
C GLU A 334 -28.69 -10.76 -4.43
N GLU A 335 -27.67 -11.60 -4.21
CA GLU A 335 -26.29 -11.13 -4.05
C GLU A 335 -25.77 -10.46 -5.33
N LYS A 336 -26.04 -11.06 -6.50
CA LYS A 336 -25.67 -10.47 -7.79
C LYS A 336 -26.41 -9.15 -8.04
N ALA A 337 -27.68 -9.06 -7.67
CA ALA A 337 -28.46 -7.81 -7.77
C ALA A 337 -27.90 -6.71 -6.83
N LEU A 338 -27.49 -7.08 -5.61
CA LEU A 338 -26.79 -6.16 -4.69
C LEU A 338 -25.46 -5.66 -5.29
N ARG A 339 -24.64 -6.56 -5.84
CA ARG A 339 -23.37 -6.24 -6.52
C ARG A 339 -23.61 -5.31 -7.69
N ARG A 340 -24.64 -5.59 -8.49
CA ARG A 340 -25.04 -4.74 -9.62
C ARG A 340 -25.36 -3.32 -9.16
N GLY A 341 -26.17 -3.15 -8.12
CA GLY A 341 -26.50 -1.82 -7.59
C GLY A 341 -25.26 -1.04 -7.13
N LEU A 342 -24.24 -1.71 -6.56
CA LEU A 342 -22.98 -1.07 -6.18
C LEU A 342 -22.16 -0.66 -7.41
N VAL A 343 -22.09 -1.50 -8.42
CA VAL A 343 -21.39 -1.19 -9.68
C VAL A 343 -22.09 -0.05 -10.42
N GLU A 344 -23.41 -0.03 -10.47
CA GLU A 344 -24.19 1.07 -11.08
C GLU A 344 -23.93 2.41 -10.37
N LYS A 345 -23.79 2.42 -9.03
CA LYS A 345 -23.33 3.60 -8.30
C LYS A 345 -21.92 4.04 -8.70
N ALA A 346 -21.01 3.09 -8.91
CA ALA A 346 -19.67 3.39 -9.38
C ALA A 346 -19.69 4.00 -10.79
N LEU A 347 -20.50 3.47 -11.67
CA LEU A 347 -20.71 4.03 -13.02
C LEU A 347 -21.32 5.44 -12.97
N ASN A 348 -22.31 5.66 -12.09
CA ASN A 348 -22.86 6.99 -11.85
C ASN A 348 -21.80 7.97 -11.33
N ALA A 349 -20.92 7.54 -10.43
CA ALA A 349 -19.81 8.37 -9.96
C ALA A 349 -18.84 8.76 -11.08
N LEU A 350 -18.62 7.88 -12.05
CA LEU A 350 -17.76 8.14 -13.21
C LEU A 350 -18.42 9.13 -14.21
N THR A 351 -19.75 9.22 -14.26
CA THR A 351 -20.48 10.16 -15.10
C THR A 351 -20.79 11.49 -14.42
N THR A 352 -20.51 11.62 -13.14
CA THR A 352 -20.79 12.83 -12.36
C THR A 352 -19.55 13.71 -12.31
N GLU A 353 -19.68 14.99 -12.69
CA GLU A 353 -18.63 15.98 -12.46
C GLU A 353 -18.52 16.27 -10.95
N VAL A 354 -17.29 16.32 -10.48
CA VAL A 354 -16.98 16.61 -9.07
C VAL A 354 -15.85 17.65 -9.00
N ASP A 355 -15.97 18.56 -8.04
CA ASP A 355 -14.97 19.61 -7.81
C ASP A 355 -13.92 19.20 -6.75
N GLY A 356 -14.05 18.00 -6.20
CA GLY A 356 -13.19 17.45 -5.16
C GLY A 356 -13.70 16.11 -4.67
N GLN A 357 -13.23 15.71 -3.49
CA GLN A 357 -13.59 14.43 -2.90
C GLN A 357 -15.10 14.31 -2.65
N THR A 358 -15.71 13.35 -3.29
CA THR A 358 -17.16 13.09 -3.21
C THR A 358 -17.42 11.62 -2.87
N VAL A 359 -18.27 11.40 -1.86
CA VAL A 359 -18.74 10.07 -1.46
C VAL A 359 -20.15 9.85 -2.01
N PHE A 360 -20.35 8.81 -2.77
CA PHE A 360 -21.61 8.45 -3.42
C PHE A 360 -22.33 7.39 -2.57
N GLU A 361 -23.07 7.83 -1.55
CA GLU A 361 -23.76 6.95 -0.58
C GLU A 361 -25.10 6.42 -1.08
N LYS A 362 -25.79 7.15 -1.97
CA LYS A 362 -27.14 6.85 -2.44
C LYS A 362 -27.17 6.58 -3.95
#